data_0065bdb097706d0833996d23ee994a39
#
_entry.id   0065bdb097706d0833996d23ee994a39
#
_cell.length_a   1.000
_cell.length_b   1.000
_cell.length_c   1.000
_cell.angle_alpha   90.00
_cell.angle_beta   90.00
_cell.angle_gamma   90.00
#
_symmetry.space_group_name_H-M   'P 1'
#
loop_
_entity.id
_entity.type
_entity.pdbx_description
1 polymer ?
#
loop_
_entity_poly.entity_id
_entity_poly.type
_entity_poly.pdbx_seq_one_letter_code
_entity_poly.pdbx_strand_id
1 'polypeptide(L)'
;MHLNRFETIRETNQTVQNIMATAPPAPVPSLYRLVFLWLEPVSTLTGAVYAYFFQAMYLDLTHAPSAPGADIPIATSVVLSQLANLYLGLSLMEASILRATTDVKVWNALMVCLLLADFGHLYSVLPVGRDIYWAYWRWNAIDYGNIPFVYFLAITRLCMLLGVGFKKEGVRLKST
;
A
#
# COMPACT_ATOMS: atom_id res chain seq x y z
N MET A 1 8.11 -23.37 51.49
CA MET A 1 7.89 -24.14 50.25
C MET A 1 7.09 -23.38 49.16
N HIS A 2 6.32 -22.34 49.49
CA HIS A 2 5.53 -21.57 48.52
C HIS A 2 6.33 -20.48 47.76
N LEU A 3 7.37 -19.91 48.36
CA LEU A 3 8.18 -18.85 47.72
C LEU A 3 8.95 -19.31 46.48
N ASN A 4 9.53 -20.52 46.48
CA ASN A 4 10.26 -21.07 45.36
C ASN A 4 9.40 -21.25 44.09
N ARG A 5 8.11 -21.48 44.22
CA ARG A 5 7.21 -21.72 43.07
C ARG A 5 6.90 -20.43 42.31
N PHE A 6 6.79 -19.30 43.02
CA PHE A 6 6.55 -17.99 42.38
C PHE A 6 7.80 -17.47 41.67
N GLU A 7 8.99 -17.69 42.24
CA GLU A 7 10.24 -17.34 41.58
C GLU A 7 10.47 -18.16 40.30
N THR A 8 10.23 -19.45 40.32
CA THR A 8 10.34 -20.32 39.13
C THR A 8 9.38 -19.90 38.05
N ILE A 9 8.13 -19.54 38.36
CA ILE A 9 7.14 -19.05 37.40
C ILE A 9 7.60 -17.71 36.79
N ARG A 10 8.15 -16.82 37.61
CA ARG A 10 8.64 -15.51 37.16
C ARG A 10 9.84 -15.63 36.23
N GLU A 11 10.80 -16.50 36.58
CA GLU A 11 11.98 -16.80 35.73
C GLU A 11 11.55 -17.44 34.43
N THR A 12 10.61 -18.38 34.45
CA THR A 12 10.08 -19.02 33.26
C THR A 12 9.39 -18.01 32.34
N ASN A 13 8.56 -17.13 32.92
CA ASN A 13 7.90 -16.07 32.14
C ASN A 13 8.89 -15.07 31.56
N GLN A 14 9.95 -14.72 32.29
CA GLN A 14 10.97 -13.80 31.82
C GLN A 14 11.82 -14.42 30.71
N THR A 15 12.13 -15.73 30.84
CA THR A 15 12.82 -16.49 29.79
C THR A 15 11.98 -16.62 28.52
N VAL A 16 10.67 -16.88 28.66
CA VAL A 16 9.74 -16.92 27.53
C VAL A 16 9.62 -15.55 26.85
N GLN A 17 9.54 -14.48 27.63
CA GLN A 17 9.53 -13.10 27.07
C GLN A 17 10.83 -12.76 26.35
N ASN A 18 11.98 -13.16 26.90
CA ASN A 18 13.29 -12.96 26.25
C ASN A 18 13.43 -13.78 24.97
N ILE A 19 12.96 -15.02 24.94
CA ILE A 19 12.96 -15.87 23.75
C ILE A 19 12.03 -15.27 22.67
N MET A 20 10.84 -14.75 23.03
CA MET A 20 9.94 -14.07 22.11
C MET A 20 10.53 -12.75 21.58
N ALA A 21 11.30 -12.03 22.40
CA ALA A 21 11.96 -10.78 22.00
C ALA A 21 13.18 -11.00 21.09
N THR A 22 13.77 -12.19 21.09
CA THR A 22 14.95 -12.53 20.26
C THR A 22 14.62 -13.34 19.01
N ALA A 23 13.36 -13.79 18.86
CA ALA A 23 12.95 -14.42 17.61
C ALA A 23 12.97 -13.39 16.47
N PRO A 24 13.66 -13.65 15.35
CA PRO A 24 13.62 -12.73 14.22
C PRO A 24 12.18 -12.59 13.75
N PRO A 25 11.72 -11.37 13.42
CA PRO A 25 10.36 -11.15 12.95
C PRO A 25 10.10 -12.05 11.73
N ALA A 26 8.90 -12.63 11.67
CA ALA A 26 8.51 -13.47 10.54
C ALA A 26 8.68 -12.67 9.23
N PRO A 27 9.36 -13.23 8.22
CA PRO A 27 9.62 -12.51 6.98
C PRO A 27 8.30 -12.17 6.29
N VAL A 28 8.20 -10.94 5.79
CA VAL A 28 7.03 -10.50 4.99
C VAL A 28 6.88 -11.44 3.79
N PRO A 29 5.69 -12.04 3.56
CA PRO A 29 5.44 -12.96 2.46
C PRO A 29 5.81 -12.36 1.10
N SER A 30 6.32 -13.20 0.20
CA SER A 30 6.87 -12.78 -1.10
C SER A 30 5.85 -12.05 -1.98
N LEU A 31 4.56 -12.40 -1.88
CA LEU A 31 3.50 -11.71 -2.61
C LEU A 31 3.44 -10.21 -2.24
N TYR A 32 3.42 -9.88 -0.94
CA TYR A 32 3.38 -8.48 -0.50
C TYR A 32 4.65 -7.74 -0.90
N ARG A 33 5.80 -8.41 -0.84
CA ARG A 33 7.07 -7.83 -1.33
C ARG A 33 7.03 -7.55 -2.83
N LEU A 34 6.47 -8.44 -3.62
CA LEU A 34 6.31 -8.21 -5.06
C LEU A 34 5.40 -7.02 -5.34
N VAL A 35 4.24 -6.97 -4.68
CA VAL A 35 3.26 -5.91 -4.90
C VAL A 35 3.81 -4.55 -4.45
N PHE A 36 4.25 -4.43 -3.20
CA PHE A 36 4.59 -3.15 -2.59
C PHE A 36 6.02 -2.68 -2.83
N LEU A 37 6.96 -3.55 -3.21
CA LEU A 37 8.32 -3.13 -3.57
C LEU A 37 8.50 -2.86 -5.07
N TRP A 38 7.60 -3.39 -5.91
CA TRP A 38 7.80 -3.32 -7.37
C TRP A 38 6.56 -2.86 -8.12
N LEU A 39 5.45 -3.58 -7.96
CA LEU A 39 4.27 -3.33 -8.80
C LEU A 39 3.68 -1.94 -8.53
N GLU A 40 3.43 -1.61 -7.29
CA GLU A 40 2.84 -0.34 -6.90
C GLU A 40 3.79 0.84 -7.15
N PRO A 41 5.07 0.85 -6.72
CA PRO A 41 5.98 1.95 -7.01
C PRO A 41 6.13 2.22 -8.51
N VAL A 42 6.21 1.19 -9.35
CA VAL A 42 6.30 1.35 -10.81
C VAL A 42 5.01 1.93 -11.38
N SER A 43 3.86 1.47 -10.91
CA SER A 43 2.55 1.99 -11.36
C SER A 43 2.36 3.45 -10.97
N THR A 44 2.72 3.81 -9.73
CA THR A 44 2.65 5.18 -9.23
C THR A 44 3.61 6.10 -9.97
N LEU A 45 4.83 5.63 -10.28
CA LEU A 45 5.79 6.36 -11.11
C LEU A 45 5.25 6.58 -12.53
N THR A 46 4.57 5.60 -13.11
CA THR A 46 3.91 5.75 -14.42
C THR A 46 2.86 6.86 -14.36
N GLY A 47 2.04 6.89 -13.30
CA GLY A 47 1.09 7.99 -13.06
C GLY A 47 1.78 9.37 -12.99
N ALA A 48 2.93 9.46 -12.31
CA ALA A 48 3.74 10.68 -12.23
C ALA A 48 4.19 11.14 -13.62
N VAL A 49 4.68 10.23 -14.47
CA VAL A 49 5.13 10.53 -15.84
C VAL A 49 3.98 11.08 -16.67
N TYR A 50 2.81 10.45 -16.62
CA TYR A 50 1.65 10.92 -17.38
C TYR A 50 1.15 12.28 -16.88
N ALA A 51 1.02 12.47 -15.60
CA ALA A 51 0.55 13.74 -15.01
C ALA A 51 1.52 14.90 -15.24
N TYR A 52 2.82 14.65 -15.44
CA TYR A 52 3.81 15.69 -15.70
C TYR A 52 4.04 15.96 -17.18
N PHE A 53 4.32 14.93 -17.97
CA PHE A 53 4.75 15.07 -19.36
C PHE A 53 3.62 14.97 -20.37
N PHE A 54 2.48 14.36 -20.01
CA PHE A 54 1.37 14.08 -20.93
C PHE A 54 0.04 14.62 -20.37
N GLN A 55 0.05 15.87 -19.87
CA GLN A 55 -1.07 16.48 -19.16
C GLN A 55 -2.39 16.47 -19.94
N ALA A 56 -2.35 16.82 -21.24
CA ALA A 56 -3.54 16.80 -22.09
C ALA A 56 -4.14 15.40 -22.18
N MET A 57 -3.30 14.38 -22.42
CA MET A 57 -3.71 12.99 -22.49
C MET A 57 -4.22 12.49 -21.11
N TYR A 58 -3.56 12.90 -20.03
CA TYR A 58 -3.98 12.54 -18.67
C TYR A 58 -5.40 13.05 -18.39
N LEU A 59 -5.69 14.31 -18.72
CA LEU A 59 -7.01 14.92 -18.53
C LEU A 59 -8.06 14.29 -19.44
N ASP A 60 -7.73 14.05 -20.71
CA ASP A 60 -8.63 13.44 -21.69
C ASP A 60 -9.03 12.02 -21.27
N LEU A 61 -8.07 11.21 -20.83
CA LEU A 61 -8.32 9.88 -20.32
C LEU A 61 -9.04 9.87 -18.96
N THR A 62 -8.87 10.92 -18.15
CA THR A 62 -9.61 11.05 -16.88
C THR A 62 -11.08 11.37 -17.13
N HIS A 63 -11.40 12.34 -17.99
CA HIS A 63 -12.77 12.69 -18.35
C HIS A 63 -12.80 13.56 -19.62
N ALA A 64 -12.80 12.95 -20.79
CA ALA A 64 -12.79 13.62 -22.07
C ALA A 64 -13.82 14.75 -22.25
N PRO A 65 -15.10 14.63 -21.75
CA PRO A 65 -16.09 15.69 -21.91
C PRO A 65 -15.74 17.01 -21.22
N SER A 66 -14.86 17.01 -20.21
CA SER A 66 -14.42 18.22 -19.50
C SER A 66 -12.95 18.55 -19.71
N ALA A 67 -12.24 17.76 -20.50
CA ALA A 67 -10.84 18.01 -20.78
C ALA A 67 -10.66 19.26 -21.67
N PRO A 68 -9.70 20.15 -21.36
CA PRO A 68 -9.49 21.41 -22.08
C PRO A 68 -8.80 21.22 -23.46
N GLY A 69 -8.44 19.99 -23.83
CA GLY A 69 -7.64 19.71 -25.03
C GLY A 69 -6.19 20.18 -24.87
N ALA A 70 -5.63 20.79 -25.93
CA ALA A 70 -4.24 21.25 -25.94
C ALA A 70 -4.01 22.53 -25.09
N ASP A 71 -5.04 23.35 -24.89
CA ASP A 71 -4.94 24.64 -24.20
C ASP A 71 -5.21 24.46 -22.68
N ILE A 72 -4.28 23.82 -21.99
CA ILE A 72 -4.41 23.55 -20.56
C ILE A 72 -4.23 24.86 -19.76
N PRO A 73 -5.22 25.27 -18.92
CA PRO A 73 -5.06 26.44 -18.06
C PRO A 73 -3.84 26.29 -17.12
N ILE A 74 -3.12 27.39 -16.89
CA ILE A 74 -1.90 27.37 -16.06
C ILE A 74 -2.18 26.78 -14.67
N ALA A 75 -3.31 27.13 -14.05
CA ALA A 75 -3.69 26.58 -12.74
C ALA A 75 -3.82 25.04 -12.76
N THR A 76 -4.43 24.48 -13.82
CA THR A 76 -4.57 23.04 -14.01
C THR A 76 -3.20 22.37 -14.19
N SER A 77 -2.33 22.97 -15.02
CA SER A 77 -0.97 22.48 -15.24
C SER A 77 -0.14 22.47 -13.93
N VAL A 78 -0.25 23.51 -13.11
CA VAL A 78 0.40 23.57 -11.79
C VAL A 78 -0.09 22.46 -10.88
N VAL A 79 -1.41 22.24 -10.79
CA VAL A 79 -2.01 21.16 -9.97
C VAL A 79 -1.56 19.78 -10.45
N LEU A 80 -1.53 19.54 -11.77
CA LEU A 80 -1.04 18.28 -12.33
C LEU A 80 0.44 18.05 -12.04
N SER A 81 1.25 19.10 -12.11
CA SER A 81 2.69 19.01 -11.78
C SER A 81 2.90 18.70 -10.29
N GLN A 82 2.08 19.27 -9.41
CA GLN A 82 2.10 18.96 -7.97
C GLN A 82 1.63 17.52 -7.72
N LEU A 83 0.58 17.05 -8.41
CA LEU A 83 0.12 15.67 -8.35
C LEU A 83 1.22 14.69 -8.81
N ALA A 84 1.88 14.98 -9.92
CA ALA A 84 2.99 14.19 -10.41
C ALA A 84 4.14 14.11 -9.41
N ASN A 85 4.46 15.23 -8.74
CA ASN A 85 5.48 15.26 -7.69
C ASN A 85 5.07 14.43 -6.46
N LEU A 86 3.79 14.44 -6.08
CA LEU A 86 3.26 13.59 -5.01
C LEU A 86 3.34 12.10 -5.37
N TYR A 87 3.02 11.71 -6.61
CA TYR A 87 3.16 10.34 -7.09
C TYR A 87 4.62 9.88 -7.08
N LEU A 88 5.54 10.73 -7.56
CA LEU A 88 6.97 10.45 -7.49
C LEU A 88 7.43 10.27 -6.03
N GLY A 89 7.03 11.20 -5.15
CA GLY A 89 7.37 11.14 -3.73
C GLY A 89 6.82 9.86 -3.06
N LEU A 90 5.58 9.48 -3.34
CA LEU A 90 4.97 8.22 -2.85
C LEU A 90 5.73 7.00 -3.32
N SER A 91 6.02 6.91 -4.62
CA SER A 91 6.78 5.79 -5.21
C SER A 91 8.15 5.63 -4.55
N LEU A 92 8.88 6.73 -4.38
CA LEU A 92 10.22 6.71 -3.74
C LEU A 92 10.13 6.39 -2.25
N MET A 93 9.18 6.97 -1.54
CA MET A 93 8.98 6.75 -0.09
C MET A 93 8.64 5.29 0.18
N GLU A 94 7.68 4.72 -0.52
CA GLU A 94 7.28 3.34 -0.38
C GLU A 94 8.46 2.39 -0.69
N ALA A 95 9.08 2.56 -1.86
CA ALA A 95 10.21 1.75 -2.27
C ALA A 95 11.39 1.83 -1.29
N SER A 96 11.68 3.01 -0.74
CA SER A 96 12.81 3.22 0.17
C SER A 96 12.54 2.66 1.57
N ILE A 97 11.39 3.00 2.17
CA ILE A 97 11.03 2.57 3.53
C ILE A 97 10.92 1.05 3.60
N LEU A 98 10.17 0.45 2.67
CA LEU A 98 9.90 -0.99 2.69
C LEU A 98 11.14 -1.83 2.36
N ARG A 99 12.15 -1.26 1.67
CA ARG A 99 13.46 -1.92 1.48
C ARG A 99 14.39 -1.74 2.66
N ALA A 100 14.25 -0.65 3.41
CA ALA A 100 15.13 -0.35 4.54
C ALA A 100 14.83 -1.19 5.79
N THR A 101 13.64 -1.80 5.89
CA THR A 101 13.23 -2.55 7.08
C THR A 101 12.47 -3.82 6.76
N THR A 102 12.63 -4.83 7.63
CA THR A 102 11.80 -6.05 7.66
C THR A 102 10.81 -6.04 8.82
N ASP A 103 10.75 -4.95 9.59
CA ASP A 103 9.82 -4.83 10.72
C ASP A 103 8.38 -4.71 10.20
N VAL A 104 7.58 -5.75 10.47
CA VAL A 104 6.17 -5.84 10.08
C VAL A 104 5.33 -4.70 10.68
N LYS A 105 5.72 -4.13 11.81
CA LYS A 105 5.00 -2.98 12.40
C LYS A 105 5.14 -1.73 11.52
N VAL A 106 6.35 -1.48 10.99
CA VAL A 106 6.58 -0.36 10.06
C VAL A 106 5.83 -0.60 8.75
N TRP A 107 5.87 -1.82 8.22
CA TRP A 107 5.08 -2.20 7.05
C TRP A 107 3.60 -1.95 7.27
N ASN A 108 3.03 -2.47 8.37
CA ASN A 108 1.60 -2.29 8.68
C ASN A 108 1.21 -0.82 8.85
N ALA A 109 2.05 -0.01 9.50
CA ALA A 109 1.79 1.42 9.65
C ALA A 109 1.69 2.11 8.28
N LEU A 110 2.61 1.82 7.37
CA LEU A 110 2.56 2.34 6.00
C LEU A 110 1.34 1.82 5.23
N MET A 111 1.02 0.52 5.36
CA MET A 111 -0.16 -0.07 4.71
C MET A 111 -1.48 0.57 5.17
N VAL A 112 -1.61 0.93 6.43
CA VAL A 112 -2.80 1.66 6.92
C VAL A 112 -2.89 3.05 6.27
N CYS A 113 -1.78 3.80 6.20
CA CYS A 113 -1.78 5.12 5.56
C CYS A 113 -2.14 5.03 4.08
N LEU A 114 -1.55 4.08 3.35
CA LEU A 114 -1.82 3.88 1.93
C LEU A 114 -3.24 3.34 1.67
N LEU A 115 -3.79 2.49 2.56
CA LEU A 115 -5.18 2.05 2.46
C LEU A 115 -6.17 3.22 2.59
N LEU A 116 -5.90 4.17 3.49
CA LEU A 116 -6.69 5.39 3.58
C LEU A 116 -6.57 6.24 2.32
N ALA A 117 -5.38 6.31 1.73
CA ALA A 117 -5.15 6.98 0.45
C ALA A 117 -5.90 6.29 -0.70
N ASP A 118 -5.98 4.95 -0.75
CA ASP A 118 -6.77 4.20 -1.72
C ASP A 118 -8.25 4.58 -1.67
N PHE A 119 -8.84 4.64 -0.46
CA PHE A 119 -10.23 5.07 -0.32
C PHE A 119 -10.44 6.51 -0.74
N GLY A 120 -9.52 7.41 -0.39
CA GLY A 120 -9.55 8.81 -0.85
C GLY A 120 -9.45 8.91 -2.37
N HIS A 121 -8.57 8.10 -2.99
CA HIS A 121 -8.42 8.02 -4.43
C HIS A 121 -9.71 7.53 -5.10
N LEU A 122 -10.28 6.44 -4.64
CA LEU A 122 -11.55 5.93 -5.16
C LEU A 122 -12.68 6.94 -4.99
N TYR A 123 -12.74 7.65 -3.88
CA TYR A 123 -13.73 8.71 -3.68
C TYR A 123 -13.55 9.87 -4.66
N SER A 124 -12.31 10.23 -5.01
CA SER A 124 -12.01 11.36 -5.89
C SER A 124 -12.52 11.18 -7.32
N VAL A 125 -12.75 9.96 -7.78
CA VAL A 125 -13.28 9.68 -9.14
C VAL A 125 -14.80 9.67 -9.21
N LEU A 126 -15.51 9.84 -8.09
CA LEU A 126 -16.98 9.88 -8.03
C LEU A 126 -17.63 10.90 -9.00
N PRO A 127 -17.07 12.11 -9.22
CA PRO A 127 -17.61 13.06 -10.18
C PRO A 127 -17.65 12.59 -11.64
N VAL A 128 -16.83 11.62 -12.02
CA VAL A 128 -16.84 11.01 -13.37
C VAL A 128 -18.15 10.25 -13.61
N GLY A 129 -18.80 9.80 -12.53
CA GLY A 129 -20.06 9.06 -12.54
C GLY A 129 -19.94 7.75 -11.76
N ARG A 130 -21.05 7.30 -11.18
CA ARG A 130 -21.04 6.08 -10.36
C ARG A 130 -20.68 4.84 -11.15
N ASP A 131 -20.99 4.81 -12.44
CA ASP A 131 -20.71 3.66 -13.33
C ASP A 131 -19.22 3.34 -13.44
N ILE A 132 -18.33 4.31 -13.17
CA ILE A 132 -16.87 4.12 -13.21
C ILE A 132 -16.42 2.95 -12.31
N TYR A 133 -17.13 2.64 -11.24
CA TYR A 133 -16.74 1.64 -10.27
C TYR A 133 -16.99 0.19 -10.71
N TRP A 134 -17.84 -0.05 -11.73
CA TRP A 134 -18.21 -1.41 -12.16
C TRP A 134 -18.35 -1.60 -13.67
N ALA A 135 -18.48 -0.52 -14.47
CA ALA A 135 -18.69 -0.62 -15.90
C ALA A 135 -17.38 -0.88 -16.67
N TYR A 136 -16.72 -2.00 -16.36
CA TYR A 136 -15.40 -2.38 -16.88
C TYR A 136 -15.29 -2.36 -18.42
N TRP A 137 -16.40 -2.56 -19.13
CA TRP A 137 -16.46 -2.52 -20.61
C TRP A 137 -16.31 -1.11 -21.18
N ARG A 138 -16.32 -0.06 -20.35
CA ARG A 138 -16.14 1.34 -20.72
C ARG A 138 -14.78 1.89 -20.30
N TRP A 139 -14.02 1.13 -19.53
CA TRP A 139 -12.75 1.59 -18.96
C TRP A 139 -11.69 1.79 -20.03
N ASN A 140 -11.01 2.91 -19.97
CA ASN A 140 -9.80 3.21 -20.70
C ASN A 140 -8.54 2.85 -19.88
N ALA A 141 -7.35 3.16 -20.39
CA ALA A 141 -6.09 2.80 -19.75
C ALA A 141 -5.92 3.44 -18.35
N ILE A 142 -6.36 4.69 -18.15
CA ILE A 142 -6.32 5.36 -16.83
C ILE A 142 -7.34 4.75 -15.88
N ASP A 143 -8.54 4.42 -16.33
CA ASP A 143 -9.56 3.79 -15.50
C ASP A 143 -9.07 2.45 -14.93
N TYR A 144 -8.35 1.64 -15.73
CA TYR A 144 -7.74 0.39 -15.24
C TYR A 144 -6.73 0.64 -14.11
N GLY A 145 -5.96 1.71 -14.18
CA GLY A 145 -5.05 2.13 -13.11
C GLY A 145 -5.78 2.66 -11.88
N ASN A 146 -6.83 3.44 -12.08
CA ASN A 146 -7.52 4.15 -11.02
C ASN A 146 -8.57 3.33 -10.27
N ILE A 147 -9.16 2.29 -10.88
CA ILE A 147 -10.26 1.55 -10.27
C ILE A 147 -9.85 0.11 -9.93
N PRO A 148 -9.72 -0.84 -10.88
CA PRO A 148 -9.46 -2.23 -10.52
C PRO A 148 -8.07 -2.42 -9.90
N PHE A 149 -7.08 -1.64 -10.33
CA PHE A 149 -5.75 -1.71 -9.72
C PHE A 149 -5.77 -1.21 -8.27
N VAL A 150 -6.47 -0.11 -7.98
CA VAL A 150 -6.61 0.38 -6.60
C VAL A 150 -7.43 -0.59 -5.73
N TYR A 151 -8.48 -1.24 -6.28
CA TYR A 151 -9.16 -2.34 -5.56
C TYR A 151 -8.20 -3.46 -5.22
N PHE A 152 -7.38 -3.88 -6.18
CA PHE A 152 -6.37 -4.91 -5.93
C PHE A 152 -5.39 -4.52 -4.83
N LEU A 153 -4.88 -3.28 -4.83
CA LEU A 153 -3.98 -2.77 -3.80
C LEU A 153 -4.67 -2.73 -2.43
N ALA A 154 -5.87 -2.17 -2.34
CA ALA A 154 -6.64 -2.09 -1.09
C ALA A 154 -6.92 -3.47 -0.49
N ILE A 155 -7.34 -4.45 -1.31
CA ILE A 155 -7.56 -5.83 -0.87
C ILE A 155 -6.26 -6.47 -0.40
N THR A 156 -5.16 -6.27 -1.13
CA THR A 156 -3.84 -6.82 -0.77
C THR A 156 -3.35 -6.24 0.55
N ARG A 157 -3.54 -4.93 0.80
CA ARG A 157 -3.25 -4.29 2.08
C ARG A 157 -4.10 -4.84 3.22
N LEU A 158 -5.41 -4.99 3.01
CA LEU A 158 -6.29 -5.59 4.00
C LEU A 158 -5.86 -7.02 4.34
N CYS A 159 -5.54 -7.84 3.35
CA CYS A 159 -5.02 -9.19 3.58
C CYS A 159 -3.73 -9.18 4.40
N MET A 160 -2.80 -8.28 4.12
CA MET A 160 -1.57 -8.13 4.88
C MET A 160 -1.84 -7.72 6.33
N LEU A 161 -2.69 -6.70 6.55
CA LEU A 161 -3.06 -6.20 7.88
C LEU A 161 -3.78 -7.27 8.71
N LEU A 162 -4.55 -8.15 8.08
CA LEU A 162 -5.20 -9.29 8.70
C LEU A 162 -4.26 -10.50 8.92
N GLY A 163 -2.99 -10.39 8.53
CA GLY A 163 -2.00 -11.44 8.73
C GLY A 163 -2.13 -12.63 7.78
N VAL A 164 -2.84 -12.49 6.65
CA VAL A 164 -2.99 -13.55 5.66
C VAL A 164 -1.63 -13.90 5.06
N GLY A 165 -1.30 -15.21 5.00
CA GLY A 165 -0.04 -15.70 4.45
C GLY A 165 1.18 -15.59 5.37
N PHE A 166 1.07 -14.97 6.54
CA PHE A 166 2.12 -15.04 7.56
C PHE A 166 2.10 -16.42 8.25
N LYS A 167 3.28 -17.01 8.41
CA LYS A 167 3.39 -18.28 9.16
C LYS A 167 3.04 -18.03 10.62
N LYS A 168 2.03 -18.73 11.14
CA LYS A 168 1.82 -18.81 12.59
C LYS A 168 3.04 -19.52 13.19
N GLU A 169 3.76 -18.88 14.09
CA GLU A 169 4.79 -19.57 14.88
C GLU A 169 4.09 -20.69 15.69
N GLY A 170 4.28 -21.92 15.25
CA GLY A 170 3.90 -23.07 16.03
C GLY A 170 4.74 -23.09 17.28
N VAL A 171 4.11 -23.04 18.45
CA VAL A 171 4.73 -23.33 19.74
C VAL A 171 5.34 -24.72 19.61
N ARG A 172 6.64 -24.81 19.35
CA ARG A 172 7.39 -26.07 19.43
C ARG A 172 7.49 -26.42 20.90
N LEU A 173 6.50 -27.14 21.42
CA LEU A 173 6.66 -27.86 22.66
C LEU A 173 7.82 -28.84 22.44
N LYS A 174 8.99 -28.54 23.02
CA LYS A 174 10.05 -29.55 23.16
C LYS A 174 9.48 -30.66 24.03
N SER A 175 9.20 -31.81 23.41
CA SER A 175 9.04 -33.06 24.14
C SER A 175 10.38 -33.40 24.77
N THR A 176 10.47 -33.29 26.09
CA THR A 176 11.52 -33.90 26.92
C THR A 176 11.35 -35.38 26.97
#